data_ae0717c004f02049d21c1c8dab446a99
#
_entry.id   ae0717c004f02049d21c1c8dab446a99
#
_cell.length_a   1.000
_cell.length_b   1.000
_cell.length_c   1.000
_cell.angle_alpha   90.00
_cell.angle_beta   90.00
_cell.angle_gamma   90.00
#
_symmetry.space_group_name_H-M   'P 1'
#
loop_
_entity.id
_entity.type
_entity.pdbx_description
1 polymer ?
#
loop_
_entity_poly.entity_id
_entity_poly.type
_entity_poly.pdbx_seq_one_letter_code
_entity_poly.pdbx_strand_id
1 'polypeptide(L)'
;MKRLIIALFSAMIFLCGCNQKPTDEAQTVIKFSSWGSRTEYNILKQVISDYEKANPDVKVEFIHVPENYFRKLHLLYASKTEPDVVFVNNIYAPLYIKAGLFEDLSGKIDEGEYYQSALDCFKYDDKLYAIPRDISSLVLYINKDLIKKPQKITDIYTLEAEAKKATKNGVFGLNYEENPLFWNTYLGYFDGGILSDDGQRIIFGETGSIKGLQLYADMINKDKSIPHKWDMAAMTSAQMFIGGKTAIYLSGRWLVPKFNETVKFDWDVIPFPQTKTSKTLVDASGWAISKSSKHKEKAIDFVKYLSSEEVSEKFTETGLITPARKKIAESEIFLNPNKKPRNSRAFLDALNQSKPTPVNENYLKITDEITKKLENVFNGKKQASEVVDQKFVEKLQKHCN
;
A
#
# COMPACT_ATOMS: atom_id res chain seq x y z
N MET A 1 -88.93 9.54 -42.48
CA MET A 1 -88.19 8.46 -43.15
C MET A 1 -86.72 8.56 -42.69
N LYS A 2 -86.31 7.66 -41.86
CA LYS A 2 -84.98 7.14 -41.75
C LYS A 2 -84.95 6.25 -40.51
N ARG A 3 -84.69 5.00 -40.74
CA ARG A 3 -84.78 3.90 -39.78
C ARG A 3 -83.62 3.88 -38.83
N LEU A 4 -83.90 3.69 -37.54
CA LEU A 4 -82.97 3.46 -36.46
C LEU A 4 -82.55 1.98 -36.50
N ILE A 5 -81.30 1.70 -36.65
CA ILE A 5 -80.70 0.37 -36.48
C ILE A 5 -79.98 0.37 -35.15
N ILE A 6 -80.54 -0.37 -34.20
CA ILE A 6 -79.88 -0.65 -32.90
C ILE A 6 -78.99 -1.86 -33.10
N ALA A 7 -77.69 -1.67 -32.99
CA ALA A 7 -76.73 -2.76 -32.93
C ALA A 7 -76.32 -3.00 -31.45
N LEU A 8 -76.70 -4.18 -30.95
CA LEU A 8 -76.24 -4.74 -29.69
C LEU A 8 -74.73 -5.02 -29.82
N PHE A 9 -73.90 -4.33 -29.02
CA PHE A 9 -72.49 -4.67 -28.84
C PHE A 9 -72.38 -5.45 -27.52
N SER A 10 -72.07 -6.73 -27.65
CA SER A 10 -71.82 -7.66 -26.55
C SER A 10 -70.51 -7.26 -25.90
N ALA A 11 -70.53 -6.89 -24.60
CA ALA A 11 -69.36 -6.56 -23.83
C ALA A 11 -68.54 -7.82 -23.49
N MET A 12 -67.46 -8.09 -24.22
CA MET A 12 -66.49 -9.11 -23.91
C MET A 12 -65.48 -8.50 -22.93
N ILE A 13 -65.66 -8.80 -21.65
CA ILE A 13 -64.69 -8.39 -20.60
C ILE A 13 -63.48 -9.27 -20.78
N PHE A 14 -62.42 -8.72 -21.43
CA PHE A 14 -61.07 -9.25 -21.37
C PHE A 14 -60.51 -8.93 -19.98
N LEU A 15 -60.43 -9.93 -19.13
CA LEU A 15 -59.54 -9.92 -17.97
C LEU A 15 -58.09 -9.92 -18.48
N CYS A 16 -57.55 -8.74 -18.79
CA CYS A 16 -56.13 -8.54 -18.86
C CYS A 16 -55.59 -8.68 -17.44
N GLY A 17 -55.11 -9.87 -17.09
CA GLY A 17 -54.20 -10.03 -15.94
C GLY A 17 -53.02 -9.13 -16.16
N CYS A 18 -52.95 -8.03 -15.43
CA CYS A 18 -51.73 -7.26 -15.28
C CYS A 18 -50.70 -8.19 -14.66
N ASN A 19 -49.86 -8.77 -15.51
CA ASN A 19 -48.59 -9.30 -15.11
C ASN A 19 -47.78 -8.05 -14.73
N GLN A 20 -47.90 -7.60 -13.47
CA GLN A 20 -46.99 -6.61 -12.91
C GLN A 20 -45.59 -7.26 -12.99
N LYS A 21 -44.80 -6.82 -13.98
CA LYS A 21 -43.35 -6.97 -13.89
C LYS A 21 -42.97 -6.46 -12.50
N PRO A 22 -42.06 -7.14 -11.80
CA PRO A 22 -41.56 -6.61 -10.56
C PRO A 22 -41.13 -5.17 -10.84
N THR A 23 -41.66 -4.24 -10.04
CA THR A 23 -41.17 -2.87 -10.02
C THR A 23 -39.67 -2.95 -9.93
N ASP A 24 -38.94 -2.34 -10.87
CA ASP A 24 -37.53 -2.07 -10.74
C ASP A 24 -37.39 -1.28 -9.42
N GLU A 25 -37.15 -2.00 -8.31
CA GLU A 25 -36.68 -1.34 -7.09
C GLU A 25 -35.39 -0.63 -7.47
N ALA A 26 -35.39 0.69 -7.33
CA ALA A 26 -34.29 1.51 -7.73
C ALA A 26 -33.01 0.98 -7.04
N GLN A 27 -32.07 0.45 -7.84
CA GLN A 27 -30.82 -0.09 -7.33
C GLN A 27 -30.12 0.95 -6.46
N THR A 28 -29.61 0.53 -5.31
CA THR A 28 -28.74 1.36 -4.49
C THR A 28 -27.39 1.52 -5.20
N VAL A 29 -27.00 2.75 -5.51
CA VAL A 29 -25.70 3.02 -6.15
C VAL A 29 -24.65 3.31 -5.09
N ILE A 30 -23.62 2.46 -4.99
CA ILE A 30 -22.42 2.65 -4.17
C ILE A 30 -21.31 3.20 -5.03
N LYS A 31 -20.84 4.39 -4.72
CA LYS A 31 -19.64 4.95 -5.35
C LYS A 31 -18.38 4.41 -4.68
N PHE A 32 -17.54 3.77 -5.46
CA PHE A 32 -16.29 3.19 -5.00
C PHE A 32 -15.10 3.77 -5.74
N SER A 33 -14.10 4.26 -5.01
CA SER A 33 -12.87 4.79 -5.60
C SER A 33 -11.66 4.00 -5.14
N SER A 34 -10.80 3.64 -6.11
CA SER A 34 -9.53 2.97 -5.84
C SER A 34 -8.41 3.47 -6.73
N TRP A 35 -7.22 3.43 -6.15
CA TRP A 35 -5.96 3.50 -6.88
C TRP A 35 -5.56 2.10 -7.36
N GLY A 36 -4.61 2.04 -8.30
CA GLY A 36 -3.95 0.79 -8.62
C GLY A 36 -3.50 0.69 -10.07
N SER A 37 -2.70 -0.33 -10.29
CA SER A 37 -2.20 -0.71 -11.60
C SER A 37 -3.32 -1.25 -12.50
N ARG A 38 -3.00 -1.51 -13.78
CA ARG A 38 -3.93 -2.18 -14.69
C ARG A 38 -4.37 -3.56 -14.18
N THR A 39 -3.48 -4.26 -13.51
CA THR A 39 -3.77 -5.57 -12.88
C THR A 39 -4.83 -5.40 -11.79
N GLU A 40 -4.66 -4.44 -10.87
CA GLU A 40 -5.63 -4.15 -9.81
C GLU A 40 -7.00 -3.72 -10.37
N TYR A 41 -6.97 -2.86 -11.39
CA TYR A 41 -8.20 -2.45 -12.07
C TYR A 41 -8.99 -3.64 -12.62
N ASN A 42 -8.32 -4.58 -13.29
CA ASN A 42 -8.97 -5.76 -13.84
C ASN A 42 -9.55 -6.68 -12.77
N ILE A 43 -8.81 -6.89 -11.65
CA ILE A 43 -9.29 -7.67 -10.50
C ILE A 43 -10.54 -7.00 -9.92
N LEU A 44 -10.46 -5.70 -9.63
CA LEU A 44 -11.58 -4.97 -9.03
C LEU A 44 -12.82 -4.95 -9.93
N LYS A 45 -12.65 -4.83 -11.25
CA LYS A 45 -13.78 -4.95 -12.18
C LYS A 45 -14.47 -6.31 -12.11
N GLN A 46 -13.69 -7.39 -12.03
CA GLN A 46 -14.26 -8.73 -11.89
C GLN A 46 -14.97 -8.88 -10.54
N VAL A 47 -14.32 -8.49 -9.46
CA VAL A 47 -14.85 -8.52 -8.09
C VAL A 47 -16.16 -7.74 -7.99
N ILE A 48 -16.23 -6.54 -8.56
CA ILE A 48 -17.46 -5.73 -8.61
C ILE A 48 -18.56 -6.45 -9.38
N SER A 49 -18.24 -7.01 -10.56
CA SER A 49 -19.21 -7.76 -11.36
C SER A 49 -19.79 -8.97 -10.61
N ASP A 50 -18.95 -9.69 -9.85
CA ASP A 50 -19.35 -10.84 -9.07
C ASP A 50 -20.23 -10.41 -7.87
N TYR A 51 -19.88 -9.30 -7.21
CA TYR A 51 -20.69 -8.70 -6.15
C TYR A 51 -22.08 -8.27 -6.63
N GLU A 52 -22.16 -7.55 -7.76
CA GLU A 52 -23.42 -7.09 -8.35
C GLU A 52 -24.33 -8.25 -8.75
N LYS A 53 -23.77 -9.36 -9.25
CA LYS A 53 -24.55 -10.57 -9.56
C LYS A 53 -25.17 -11.21 -8.31
N ALA A 54 -24.41 -11.21 -7.20
CA ALA A 54 -24.88 -11.74 -5.92
C ALA A 54 -25.83 -10.77 -5.19
N ASN A 55 -25.80 -9.48 -5.52
CA ASN A 55 -26.59 -8.42 -4.90
C ASN A 55 -27.27 -7.57 -5.98
N PRO A 56 -28.32 -8.07 -6.63
CA PRO A 56 -28.96 -7.41 -7.78
C PRO A 56 -29.61 -6.06 -7.45
N ASP A 57 -29.84 -5.78 -6.17
CA ASP A 57 -30.35 -4.51 -5.64
C ASP A 57 -29.26 -3.43 -5.47
N VAL A 58 -27.97 -3.77 -5.75
CA VAL A 58 -26.84 -2.86 -5.63
C VAL A 58 -26.14 -2.68 -6.98
N LYS A 59 -25.77 -1.44 -7.29
CA LYS A 59 -24.87 -1.06 -8.37
C LYS A 59 -23.63 -0.40 -7.82
N VAL A 60 -22.44 -0.78 -8.31
CA VAL A 60 -21.17 -0.16 -7.90
C VAL A 60 -20.64 0.75 -9.02
N GLU A 61 -20.63 2.05 -8.77
CA GLU A 61 -19.98 3.03 -9.65
C GLU A 61 -18.48 3.08 -9.31
N PHE A 62 -17.64 2.44 -10.14
CA PHE A 62 -16.21 2.33 -9.88
C PHE A 62 -15.42 3.49 -10.48
N ILE A 63 -14.76 4.26 -9.63
CA ILE A 63 -13.90 5.40 -9.98
C ILE A 63 -12.45 4.97 -9.82
N HIS A 64 -11.81 4.52 -10.90
CA HIS A 64 -10.39 4.17 -10.91
C HIS A 64 -9.51 5.39 -11.18
N VAL A 65 -8.54 5.65 -10.28
CA VAL A 65 -7.61 6.77 -10.38
C VAL A 65 -6.17 6.22 -10.30
N PRO A 66 -5.52 5.91 -11.44
CA PRO A 66 -4.21 5.25 -11.45
C PRO A 66 -3.06 6.15 -11.01
N GLU A 67 -3.22 7.47 -11.09
CA GLU A 67 -2.18 8.44 -10.75
C GLU A 67 -2.73 9.54 -9.84
N ASN A 68 -1.89 10.03 -8.91
CA ASN A 68 -2.25 11.10 -7.99
C ASN A 68 -3.55 10.87 -7.22
N TYR A 69 -3.84 9.61 -6.88
CA TYR A 69 -5.08 9.17 -6.24
C TYR A 69 -5.43 9.99 -4.98
N PHE A 70 -4.52 10.11 -4.03
CA PHE A 70 -4.79 10.82 -2.78
C PHE A 70 -5.03 12.33 -2.99
N ARG A 71 -4.34 12.95 -3.97
CA ARG A 71 -4.64 14.32 -4.36
C ARG A 71 -6.07 14.45 -4.92
N LYS A 72 -6.50 13.51 -5.74
CA LYS A 72 -7.88 13.47 -6.26
C LYS A 72 -8.88 13.24 -5.14
N LEU A 73 -8.58 12.29 -4.24
CA LEU A 73 -9.44 11.97 -3.10
C LEU A 73 -9.61 13.18 -2.18
N HIS A 74 -8.54 13.94 -1.90
CA HIS A 74 -8.61 15.20 -1.16
C HIS A 74 -9.57 16.20 -1.80
N LEU A 75 -9.52 16.36 -3.12
CA LEU A 75 -10.42 17.28 -3.83
C LEU A 75 -11.88 16.82 -3.75
N LEU A 76 -12.12 15.50 -3.81
CA LEU A 76 -13.48 14.95 -3.68
C LEU A 76 -14.07 15.22 -2.28
N TYR A 77 -13.29 15.03 -1.21
CA TYR A 77 -13.72 15.38 0.15
C TYR A 77 -13.94 16.90 0.32
N ALA A 78 -13.02 17.72 -0.21
CA ALA A 78 -13.15 19.17 -0.14
C ALA A 78 -14.40 19.71 -0.87
N SER A 79 -14.79 19.07 -1.97
CA SER A 79 -15.99 19.42 -2.75
C SER A 79 -17.28 18.75 -2.26
N LYS A 80 -17.20 17.90 -1.22
CA LYS A 80 -18.34 17.09 -0.70
C LYS A 80 -18.96 16.18 -1.77
N THR A 81 -18.10 15.60 -2.61
CA THR A 81 -18.48 14.66 -3.68
C THR A 81 -17.71 13.34 -3.56
N GLU A 82 -17.24 13.06 -2.35
CA GLU A 82 -16.50 11.86 -2.02
C GLU A 82 -17.30 10.58 -2.29
N PRO A 83 -16.63 9.48 -2.68
CA PRO A 83 -17.25 8.17 -2.83
C PRO A 83 -17.68 7.58 -1.49
N ASP A 84 -18.63 6.62 -1.52
CA ASP A 84 -19.07 5.89 -0.32
C ASP A 84 -17.95 5.01 0.24
N VAL A 85 -17.20 4.33 -0.64
CA VAL A 85 -16.09 3.45 -0.30
C VAL A 85 -14.83 3.94 -1.00
N VAL A 86 -13.73 3.99 -0.27
CA VAL A 86 -12.45 4.48 -0.76
C VAL A 86 -11.29 3.54 -0.41
N PHE A 87 -10.33 3.44 -1.31
CA PHE A 87 -9.02 2.88 -0.99
C PHE A 87 -8.25 3.84 -0.11
N VAL A 88 -7.56 3.33 0.91
CA VAL A 88 -6.70 4.11 1.79
C VAL A 88 -5.46 3.31 2.18
N ASN A 89 -4.35 4.00 2.45
CA ASN A 89 -3.21 3.42 3.15
C ASN A 89 -2.96 4.15 4.48
N ASN A 90 -2.18 3.52 5.35
CA ASN A 90 -1.91 4.06 6.69
C ASN A 90 -1.17 5.41 6.68
N ILE A 91 -0.44 5.74 5.63
CA ILE A 91 0.27 7.03 5.51
C ILE A 91 -0.71 8.21 5.38
N TYR A 92 -1.82 8.00 4.68
CA TYR A 92 -2.84 9.03 4.47
C TYR A 92 -4.02 8.92 5.44
N ALA A 93 -4.24 7.75 6.05
CA ALA A 93 -5.38 7.50 6.94
C ALA A 93 -5.51 8.51 8.09
N PRO A 94 -4.44 8.89 8.83
CA PRO A 94 -4.54 9.83 9.95
C PRO A 94 -5.18 11.16 9.58
N LEU A 95 -4.86 11.67 8.41
CA LEU A 95 -5.41 12.93 7.91
C LEU A 95 -6.93 12.89 7.78
N TYR A 96 -7.47 11.80 7.21
CA TYR A 96 -8.92 11.64 7.03
C TYR A 96 -9.63 11.30 8.35
N ILE A 97 -8.99 10.47 9.19
CA ILE A 97 -9.53 10.05 10.48
C ILE A 97 -9.62 11.27 11.41
N LYS A 98 -8.57 12.05 11.52
CA LYS A 98 -8.53 13.27 12.35
C LYS A 98 -9.57 14.31 11.89
N ALA A 99 -9.79 14.40 10.59
CA ALA A 99 -10.85 15.25 10.02
C ALA A 99 -12.26 14.68 10.20
N GLY A 100 -12.42 13.49 10.80
CA GLY A 100 -13.72 12.85 11.04
C GLY A 100 -14.43 12.38 9.77
N LEU A 101 -13.69 12.05 8.72
CA LEU A 101 -14.23 11.74 7.39
C LEU A 101 -14.52 10.25 7.17
N PHE A 102 -14.00 9.36 8.02
CA PHE A 102 -14.22 7.92 7.91
C PHE A 102 -15.18 7.40 8.97
N GLU A 103 -15.91 6.35 8.62
CA GLU A 103 -16.81 5.62 9.50
C GLU A 103 -16.01 4.68 10.40
N ASP A 104 -16.50 4.50 11.64
CA ASP A 104 -15.96 3.51 12.59
C ASP A 104 -16.42 2.09 12.18
N LEU A 105 -15.48 1.23 11.87
CA LEU A 105 -15.71 -0.15 11.45
C LEU A 105 -15.43 -1.17 12.55
N SER A 106 -15.23 -0.75 13.79
CA SER A 106 -15.00 -1.62 14.96
C SER A 106 -16.12 -2.65 15.09
N GLY A 107 -15.76 -3.93 15.30
CA GLY A 107 -16.70 -5.03 15.42
C GLY A 107 -17.44 -5.42 14.12
N LYS A 108 -17.06 -4.86 12.98
CA LYS A 108 -17.66 -5.22 11.69
C LYS A 108 -17.03 -6.43 11.01
N ILE A 109 -15.85 -6.85 11.46
CA ILE A 109 -15.10 -8.02 10.98
C ILE A 109 -14.58 -8.83 12.16
N ASP A 110 -14.19 -10.09 11.92
CA ASP A 110 -13.38 -10.85 12.86
C ASP A 110 -11.91 -10.42 12.72
N GLU A 111 -11.45 -9.60 13.66
CA GLU A 111 -10.08 -9.08 13.68
C GLU A 111 -9.04 -10.20 13.88
N GLY A 112 -9.43 -11.34 14.47
CA GLY A 112 -8.55 -12.49 14.69
C GLY A 112 -8.00 -13.11 13.39
N GLU A 113 -8.69 -12.91 12.27
CA GLU A 113 -8.27 -13.40 10.95
C GLU A 113 -7.12 -12.60 10.32
N TYR A 114 -6.81 -11.41 10.85
CA TYR A 114 -5.83 -10.49 10.29
C TYR A 114 -4.54 -10.45 11.09
N TYR A 115 -3.43 -10.06 10.44
CA TYR A 115 -2.23 -9.67 11.16
C TYR A 115 -2.50 -8.44 12.01
N GLN A 116 -2.10 -8.48 13.28
CA GLN A 116 -2.33 -7.37 14.21
C GLN A 116 -1.70 -6.07 13.69
N SER A 117 -0.46 -6.14 13.18
CA SER A 117 0.21 -4.96 12.61
C SER A 117 -0.51 -4.35 11.40
N ALA A 118 -1.31 -5.13 10.65
CA ALA A 118 -2.15 -4.58 9.58
C ALA A 118 -3.38 -3.84 10.13
N LEU A 119 -4.00 -4.37 11.18
CA LEU A 119 -5.10 -3.69 11.88
C LEU A 119 -4.62 -2.40 12.55
N ASP A 120 -3.46 -2.46 13.21
CA ASP A 120 -2.88 -1.31 13.92
C ASP A 120 -2.56 -0.14 12.98
N CYS A 121 -2.33 -0.41 11.69
CA CYS A 121 -2.20 0.63 10.66
C CYS A 121 -3.46 1.51 10.50
N PHE A 122 -4.64 1.03 10.93
CA PHE A 122 -5.92 1.72 10.75
C PHE A 122 -6.69 1.91 12.06
N LYS A 123 -6.06 1.59 13.20
CA LYS A 123 -6.64 1.84 14.52
C LYS A 123 -6.19 3.17 15.08
N TYR A 124 -7.17 3.97 15.51
CA TYR A 124 -6.98 5.25 16.19
C TYR A 124 -8.00 5.37 17.32
N ASP A 125 -7.55 5.70 18.53
CA ASP A 125 -8.40 5.78 19.72
C ASP A 125 -9.25 4.49 19.89
N ASP A 126 -8.59 3.34 19.79
CA ASP A 126 -9.19 1.99 19.86
C ASP A 126 -10.28 1.67 18.83
N LYS A 127 -10.43 2.49 17.79
CA LYS A 127 -11.40 2.31 16.72
C LYS A 127 -10.72 1.94 15.41
N LEU A 128 -11.37 1.07 14.65
CA LEU A 128 -10.92 0.63 13.33
C LEU A 128 -11.59 1.46 12.23
N TYR A 129 -10.82 2.13 11.38
CA TYR A 129 -11.34 3.02 10.33
C TYR A 129 -11.19 2.51 8.89
N ALA A 130 -10.42 1.43 8.70
CA ALA A 130 -10.37 0.72 7.42
C ALA A 130 -10.15 -0.77 7.65
N ILE A 131 -10.69 -1.60 6.76
CA ILE A 131 -10.42 -3.05 6.76
C ILE A 131 -9.19 -3.30 5.90
N PRO A 132 -8.10 -3.87 6.47
CA PRO A 132 -6.87 -4.11 5.71
C PRO A 132 -7.09 -5.10 4.56
N ARG A 133 -6.61 -4.76 3.36
CA ARG A 133 -6.49 -5.66 2.20
C ARG A 133 -5.15 -6.38 2.22
N ASP A 134 -4.09 -5.63 2.43
CA ASP A 134 -2.71 -6.09 2.41
C ASP A 134 -1.89 -5.47 3.53
N ILE A 135 -0.73 -6.09 3.76
CA ILE A 135 0.33 -5.55 4.60
C ILE A 135 1.65 -5.60 3.82
N SER A 136 2.39 -4.51 3.83
CA SER A 136 3.61 -4.38 3.06
C SER A 136 4.82 -4.27 3.96
N SER A 137 5.69 -5.29 3.92
CA SER A 137 7.06 -5.23 4.40
C SER A 137 8.01 -5.02 3.22
N LEU A 138 9.13 -4.33 3.45
CA LEU A 138 10.20 -4.26 2.47
C LEU A 138 11.14 -5.45 2.61
N VAL A 139 11.53 -6.01 1.46
CA VAL A 139 12.49 -7.12 1.35
C VAL A 139 13.56 -6.78 0.31
N LEU A 140 14.65 -7.52 0.33
CA LEU A 140 15.71 -7.40 -0.67
C LEU A 140 15.45 -8.36 -1.83
N TYR A 141 15.18 -7.82 -3.01
CA TYR A 141 15.18 -8.55 -4.27
C TYR A 141 16.62 -8.75 -4.72
N ILE A 142 16.98 -9.97 -5.02
CA ILE A 142 18.36 -10.36 -5.31
C ILE A 142 18.48 -10.80 -6.77
N ASN A 143 19.35 -10.14 -7.52
CA ASN A 143 19.81 -10.67 -8.81
C ASN A 143 20.82 -11.79 -8.53
N LYS A 144 20.39 -13.05 -8.70
CA LYS A 144 21.20 -14.23 -8.39
C LYS A 144 22.36 -14.45 -9.35
N ASP A 145 22.39 -13.76 -10.48
CA ASP A 145 23.53 -13.77 -11.38
C ASP A 145 24.70 -12.94 -10.84
N LEU A 146 24.39 -11.92 -10.05
CA LEU A 146 25.35 -10.99 -9.44
C LEU A 146 25.70 -11.35 -7.99
N ILE A 147 24.70 -11.69 -7.18
CA ILE A 147 24.83 -12.10 -5.78
C ILE A 147 24.68 -13.62 -5.67
N LYS A 148 25.78 -14.35 -5.67
CA LYS A 148 25.79 -15.84 -5.65
C LYS A 148 25.48 -16.45 -4.29
N LYS A 149 25.67 -15.72 -3.19
CA LYS A 149 25.52 -16.21 -1.81
C LYS A 149 24.71 -15.24 -0.97
N PRO A 150 23.40 -15.03 -1.28
CA PRO A 150 22.57 -14.07 -0.57
C PRO A 150 22.41 -14.37 0.93
N GLN A 151 22.57 -15.65 1.33
CA GLN A 151 22.56 -16.07 2.74
C GLN A 151 23.71 -15.48 3.60
N LYS A 152 24.69 -14.81 2.99
CA LYS A 152 25.73 -14.06 3.70
C LYS A 152 25.27 -12.68 4.16
N ILE A 153 24.14 -12.19 3.67
CA ILE A 153 23.55 -10.93 4.09
C ILE A 153 22.73 -11.21 5.35
N THR A 154 23.39 -11.08 6.52
CA THR A 154 22.82 -11.40 7.82
C THR A 154 22.58 -10.17 8.70
N ASP A 155 23.24 -9.08 8.38
CA ASP A 155 23.14 -7.79 9.05
C ASP A 155 23.38 -6.64 8.06
N ILE A 156 23.23 -5.40 8.53
CA ILE A 156 23.32 -4.21 7.67
C ILE A 156 24.74 -4.02 7.10
N TYR A 157 25.77 -4.42 7.82
CA TYR A 157 27.17 -4.27 7.38
C TYR A 157 27.55 -5.33 6.33
N THR A 158 27.00 -6.53 6.45
CA THR A 158 27.15 -7.57 5.41
C THR A 158 26.34 -7.21 4.17
N LEU A 159 25.21 -6.52 4.28
CA LEU A 159 24.48 -5.94 3.14
C LEU A 159 25.33 -4.87 2.44
N GLU A 160 25.89 -3.92 3.19
CA GLU A 160 26.79 -2.89 2.69
C GLU A 160 28.00 -3.51 1.94
N ALA A 161 28.65 -4.49 2.56
CA ALA A 161 29.82 -5.18 1.98
C ALA A 161 29.49 -5.93 0.69
N GLU A 162 28.38 -6.69 0.64
CA GLU A 162 27.97 -7.39 -0.57
C GLU A 162 27.48 -6.42 -1.66
N ALA A 163 26.82 -5.32 -1.30
CA ALA A 163 26.46 -4.27 -2.24
C ALA A 163 27.71 -3.62 -2.85
N LYS A 164 28.69 -3.23 -2.03
CA LYS A 164 29.96 -2.66 -2.48
C LYS A 164 30.72 -3.61 -3.40
N LYS A 165 30.80 -4.89 -3.05
CA LYS A 165 31.45 -5.92 -3.86
C LYS A 165 30.79 -6.14 -5.22
N ALA A 166 29.47 -6.03 -5.29
CA ALA A 166 28.69 -6.17 -6.53
C ALA A 166 28.81 -4.93 -7.44
N THR A 167 29.25 -3.80 -6.89
CA THR A 167 29.39 -2.54 -7.63
C THR A 167 30.60 -2.57 -8.54
N LYS A 168 30.39 -2.86 -9.82
CA LYS A 168 31.43 -2.90 -10.86
C LYS A 168 30.82 -2.94 -12.26
N ASN A 169 31.59 -2.54 -13.27
CA ASN A 169 31.20 -2.67 -14.69
C ASN A 169 29.84 -2.02 -15.01
N GLY A 170 29.51 -0.87 -14.41
CA GLY A 170 28.24 -0.16 -14.63
C GLY A 170 27.04 -0.75 -13.87
N VAL A 171 27.29 -1.70 -12.96
CA VAL A 171 26.30 -2.23 -12.02
C VAL A 171 26.48 -1.58 -10.66
N PHE A 172 25.39 -1.18 -10.03
CA PHE A 172 25.32 -0.75 -8.64
C PHE A 172 24.91 -1.91 -7.73
N GLY A 173 25.42 -1.89 -6.50
CA GLY A 173 25.13 -2.93 -5.52
C GLY A 173 23.68 -2.89 -5.03
N LEU A 174 23.15 -1.68 -4.81
CA LEU A 174 21.81 -1.44 -4.28
C LEU A 174 21.12 -0.30 -5.03
N ASN A 175 19.81 -0.20 -4.91
CA ASN A 175 19.00 0.86 -5.54
C ASN A 175 19.03 2.16 -4.72
N TYR A 176 18.88 3.28 -5.43
CA TYR A 176 18.61 4.58 -4.84
C TYR A 176 17.12 4.80 -4.68
N GLU A 177 16.70 5.31 -3.53
CA GLU A 177 15.33 5.76 -3.31
C GLU A 177 15.30 7.05 -2.49
N GLU A 178 14.55 8.02 -2.97
CA GLU A 178 14.37 9.32 -2.32
C GLU A 178 13.21 9.29 -1.31
N ASN A 179 12.26 8.34 -1.52
CA ASN A 179 11.08 8.24 -0.69
C ASN A 179 11.44 7.71 0.72
N PRO A 180 10.95 8.37 1.79
CA PRO A 180 11.15 7.93 3.18
C PRO A 180 10.79 6.47 3.46
N LEU A 181 9.80 5.91 2.77
CA LEU A 181 9.42 4.50 2.88
C LEU A 181 10.65 3.57 2.82
N PHE A 182 11.63 3.88 1.96
CA PHE A 182 12.79 3.01 1.75
C PHE A 182 13.94 3.31 2.70
N TRP A 183 14.42 4.55 2.75
CA TRP A 183 15.60 4.87 3.56
C TRP A 183 15.30 4.89 5.08
N ASN A 184 14.05 5.07 5.50
CA ASN A 184 13.65 4.95 6.90
C ASN A 184 13.88 3.53 7.47
N THR A 185 13.92 2.52 6.62
CA THR A 185 14.28 1.14 7.00
C THR A 185 15.70 1.05 7.58
N TYR A 186 16.63 1.85 7.05
CA TYR A 186 18.01 1.94 7.58
C TYR A 186 18.07 2.61 8.95
N LEU A 187 17.20 3.60 9.19
CA LEU A 187 17.05 4.22 10.51
C LEU A 187 16.52 3.21 11.52
N GLY A 188 15.47 2.49 11.14
CA GLY A 188 14.85 1.44 11.96
C GLY A 188 15.80 0.33 12.38
N TYR A 189 16.79 0.00 11.54
CA TYR A 189 17.83 -0.97 11.91
C TYR A 189 18.64 -0.55 13.16
N PHE A 190 18.79 0.75 13.40
CA PHE A 190 19.48 1.32 14.56
C PHE A 190 18.48 1.86 15.61
N ASP A 191 17.30 1.30 15.68
CA ASP A 191 16.20 1.73 16.59
C ASP A 191 15.82 3.22 16.42
N GLY A 192 16.10 3.80 15.25
CA GLY A 192 15.73 5.16 14.85
C GLY A 192 14.45 5.21 14.04
N GLY A 193 14.13 6.41 13.56
CA GLY A 193 12.95 6.67 12.74
C GLY A 193 12.68 8.15 12.54
N ILE A 194 11.53 8.48 11.99
CA ILE A 194 11.08 9.87 11.80
C ILE A 194 10.28 10.33 13.03
N LEU A 195 9.27 9.54 13.42
CA LEU A 195 8.37 9.80 14.55
C LEU A 195 8.49 8.70 15.61
N SER A 196 8.23 9.05 16.87
CA SER A 196 7.97 8.08 17.94
C SER A 196 6.74 7.22 17.62
N ASP A 197 6.60 6.07 18.27
CA ASP A 197 5.56 5.08 17.96
C ASP A 197 4.13 5.65 18.09
N ASP A 198 3.94 6.62 18.97
CA ASP A 198 2.67 7.36 19.16
C ASP A 198 2.47 8.52 18.17
N GLY A 199 3.43 8.78 17.29
CA GLY A 199 3.37 9.88 16.30
C GLY A 199 3.51 11.30 16.90
N GLN A 200 3.79 11.44 18.22
CA GLN A 200 3.75 12.73 18.90
C GLN A 200 5.10 13.44 18.97
N ARG A 201 6.20 12.72 18.72
CA ARG A 201 7.54 13.27 18.88
C ARG A 201 8.40 12.97 17.66
N ILE A 202 9.18 13.97 17.23
CA ILE A 202 10.22 13.78 16.20
C ILE A 202 11.42 13.07 16.82
N ILE A 203 11.75 11.88 16.33
CA ILE A 203 12.96 11.11 16.71
C ILE A 203 14.02 11.12 15.61
N PHE A 204 13.78 11.86 14.53
CA PHE A 204 14.67 11.93 13.37
C PHE A 204 16.06 12.46 13.71
N GLY A 205 16.20 13.28 14.75
CA GLY A 205 17.47 13.80 15.27
C GLY A 205 18.18 12.89 16.27
N GLU A 206 17.62 11.77 16.66
CA GLU A 206 18.25 10.84 17.63
C GLU A 206 19.41 10.07 17.01
N THR A 207 20.30 9.57 17.86
CA THR A 207 21.55 8.91 17.43
C THR A 207 21.32 7.76 16.45
N GLY A 208 20.29 6.92 16.68
CA GLY A 208 19.96 5.80 15.78
C GLY A 208 19.51 6.27 14.40
N SER A 209 18.70 7.32 14.36
CA SER A 209 18.22 7.92 13.11
C SER A 209 19.37 8.51 12.30
N ILE A 210 20.23 9.33 12.96
CA ILE A 210 21.40 9.92 12.32
C ILE A 210 22.35 8.83 11.79
N LYS A 211 22.60 7.76 12.58
CA LYS A 211 23.47 6.65 12.19
C LYS A 211 22.95 5.92 10.96
N GLY A 212 21.68 5.57 10.92
CA GLY A 212 21.06 4.89 9.77
C GLY A 212 21.04 5.76 8.51
N LEU A 213 20.72 7.04 8.67
CA LEU A 213 20.75 8.01 7.57
C LEU A 213 22.16 8.20 7.01
N GLN A 214 23.19 8.32 7.90
CA GLN A 214 24.57 8.46 7.48
C GLN A 214 25.06 7.21 6.75
N LEU A 215 24.72 6.01 7.21
CA LEU A 215 25.07 4.75 6.52
C LEU A 215 24.51 4.75 5.09
N TYR A 216 23.22 5.08 4.92
CA TYR A 216 22.62 5.16 3.59
C TYR A 216 23.35 6.19 2.69
N ALA A 217 23.67 7.35 3.24
CA ALA A 217 24.43 8.38 2.54
C ALA A 217 25.87 7.95 2.21
N ASP A 218 26.54 7.20 3.09
CA ASP A 218 27.88 6.68 2.85
C ASP A 218 27.91 5.63 1.74
N MET A 219 26.88 4.79 1.65
CA MET A 219 26.71 3.85 0.54
C MET A 219 26.54 4.57 -0.80
N ILE A 220 25.93 5.77 -0.81
CA ILE A 220 25.83 6.61 -2.01
C ILE A 220 27.17 7.30 -2.31
N ASN A 221 27.73 8.02 -1.33
CA ASN A 221 28.81 8.99 -1.57
C ASN A 221 30.22 8.39 -1.47
N LYS A 222 30.44 7.45 -0.52
CA LYS A 222 31.77 6.85 -0.25
C LYS A 222 31.92 5.52 -0.98
N ASP A 223 31.00 4.60 -0.77
CA ASP A 223 31.07 3.26 -1.37
C ASP A 223 30.63 3.24 -2.82
N LYS A 224 29.81 4.22 -3.22
CA LYS A 224 29.20 4.31 -4.55
C LYS A 224 28.43 3.03 -4.93
N SER A 225 27.99 2.30 -3.92
CA SER A 225 27.22 1.06 -4.08
C SER A 225 25.74 1.34 -4.36
N ILE A 226 25.27 2.52 -4.00
CA ILE A 226 23.96 3.07 -4.39
C ILE A 226 24.24 4.21 -5.39
N PRO A 227 23.54 4.27 -6.55
CA PRO A 227 23.72 5.35 -7.51
C PRO A 227 23.26 6.70 -6.94
N HIS A 228 23.86 7.78 -7.36
CA HIS A 228 23.21 9.07 -7.25
C HIS A 228 22.03 9.16 -8.23
N LYS A 229 21.09 10.07 -7.96
CA LYS A 229 19.94 10.31 -8.82
C LYS A 229 20.34 10.62 -10.27
N TRP A 230 21.42 11.35 -10.50
CA TRP A 230 21.93 11.66 -11.84
C TRP A 230 22.59 10.46 -12.56
N ASP A 231 23.07 9.44 -11.83
CA ASP A 231 23.63 8.23 -12.43
C ASP A 231 22.56 7.31 -13.02
N MET A 232 21.30 7.53 -12.67
CA MET A 232 20.18 6.69 -13.10
C MET A 232 19.73 6.99 -14.53
N ALA A 233 20.25 8.03 -15.20
CA ALA A 233 19.93 8.37 -16.59
C ALA A 233 18.42 8.35 -16.91
N ALA A 234 17.61 8.98 -16.06
CA ALA A 234 16.15 9.02 -16.12
C ALA A 234 15.41 7.67 -15.96
N MET A 235 16.14 6.59 -15.62
CA MET A 235 15.51 5.32 -15.25
C MET A 235 15.00 5.37 -13.80
N THR A 236 13.90 4.68 -13.53
CA THR A 236 13.50 4.39 -12.16
C THR A 236 14.37 3.27 -11.58
N SER A 237 14.43 3.16 -10.24
CA SER A 237 15.15 2.07 -9.57
C SER A 237 14.66 0.69 -10.02
N ALA A 238 13.36 0.53 -10.22
CA ALA A 238 12.78 -0.71 -10.76
C ALA A 238 13.28 -1.01 -12.18
N GLN A 239 13.38 0.00 -13.06
CA GLN A 239 13.93 -0.17 -14.41
C GLN A 239 15.42 -0.55 -14.39
N MET A 240 16.18 0.01 -13.45
CA MET A 240 17.58 -0.38 -13.24
C MET A 240 17.71 -1.84 -12.83
N PHE A 241 16.89 -2.30 -11.89
CA PHE A 241 16.88 -3.72 -11.49
C PHE A 241 16.45 -4.63 -12.66
N ILE A 242 15.36 -4.31 -13.37
CA ILE A 242 14.89 -5.05 -14.54
C ILE A 242 16.00 -5.17 -15.60
N GLY A 243 16.75 -4.10 -15.82
CA GLY A 243 17.88 -4.05 -16.76
C GLY A 243 19.18 -4.69 -16.25
N GLY A 244 19.20 -5.29 -15.07
CA GLY A 244 20.37 -5.92 -14.47
C GLY A 244 21.46 -4.90 -14.06
N LYS A 245 21.11 -3.63 -13.93
CA LYS A 245 22.03 -2.54 -13.51
C LYS A 245 22.10 -2.38 -11.99
N THR A 246 21.30 -3.13 -11.25
CA THR A 246 21.30 -3.17 -9.79
C THR A 246 21.31 -4.61 -9.33
N ALA A 247 22.21 -4.95 -8.40
CA ALA A 247 22.38 -6.31 -7.90
C ALA A 247 21.35 -6.67 -6.82
N ILE A 248 21.02 -5.71 -5.95
CA ILE A 248 20.07 -5.84 -4.84
C ILE A 248 19.07 -4.71 -4.97
N TYR A 249 17.78 -4.99 -4.79
CA TYR A 249 16.72 -3.99 -4.86
C TYR A 249 15.80 -4.09 -3.64
N LEU A 250 15.77 -3.05 -2.82
CA LEU A 250 14.87 -2.94 -1.67
C LEU A 250 13.49 -2.50 -2.14
N SER A 251 12.49 -3.34 -1.96
CA SER A 251 11.09 -3.01 -2.32
C SER A 251 10.08 -3.92 -1.65
N GLY A 252 8.81 -3.57 -1.79
CA GLY A 252 7.68 -4.41 -1.37
C GLY A 252 7.19 -5.35 -2.47
N ARG A 253 6.16 -6.14 -2.14
CA ARG A 253 5.64 -7.20 -3.02
C ARG A 253 4.98 -6.67 -4.30
N TRP A 254 4.51 -5.44 -4.33
CA TRP A 254 3.79 -4.84 -5.46
C TRP A 254 4.51 -4.87 -6.82
N LEU A 255 5.84 -5.13 -6.82
CA LEU A 255 6.62 -5.27 -8.05
C LEU A 255 6.73 -6.71 -8.57
N VAL A 256 6.30 -7.70 -7.80
CA VAL A 256 6.41 -9.12 -8.19
C VAL A 256 5.74 -9.41 -9.55
N PRO A 257 4.51 -8.95 -9.84
CA PRO A 257 3.91 -9.21 -11.15
C PRO A 257 4.77 -8.66 -12.29
N LYS A 258 5.23 -7.42 -12.17
CA LYS A 258 6.07 -6.77 -13.18
C LYS A 258 7.42 -7.48 -13.35
N PHE A 259 8.04 -7.90 -12.27
CA PHE A 259 9.34 -8.61 -12.33
C PHE A 259 9.19 -9.99 -12.93
N ASN A 260 8.12 -10.72 -12.65
CA ASN A 260 7.81 -12.00 -13.28
C ASN A 260 7.66 -11.87 -14.81
N GLU A 261 7.08 -10.78 -15.27
CA GLU A 261 6.87 -10.50 -16.68
C GLU A 261 8.14 -10.03 -17.40
N THR A 262 8.94 -9.18 -16.74
CA THR A 262 9.98 -8.39 -17.43
C THR A 262 11.43 -8.78 -17.13
N VAL A 263 11.73 -9.30 -15.93
CA VAL A 263 13.10 -9.65 -15.53
C VAL A 263 13.55 -10.93 -16.23
N LYS A 264 14.75 -10.89 -16.86
CA LYS A 264 15.29 -12.01 -17.67
C LYS A 264 16.35 -12.85 -16.95
N PHE A 265 16.89 -12.38 -15.83
CA PHE A 265 17.84 -13.13 -15.00
C PHE A 265 17.11 -13.90 -13.87
N ASP A 266 17.84 -14.80 -13.21
CA ASP A 266 17.28 -15.47 -12.02
C ASP A 266 17.29 -14.53 -10.83
N TRP A 267 16.15 -14.44 -10.14
CA TRP A 267 15.99 -13.58 -8.98
C TRP A 267 15.12 -14.25 -7.92
N ASP A 268 15.30 -13.82 -6.69
CA ASP A 268 14.51 -14.22 -5.54
C ASP A 268 14.55 -13.10 -4.49
N VAL A 269 13.94 -13.31 -3.34
CA VAL A 269 13.91 -12.33 -2.26
C VAL A 269 14.48 -12.90 -0.97
N ILE A 270 15.05 -12.01 -0.14
CA ILE A 270 15.43 -12.29 1.25
C ILE A 270 14.90 -11.17 2.15
N PRO A 271 14.67 -11.42 3.45
CA PRO A 271 14.31 -10.34 4.37
C PRO A 271 15.38 -9.25 4.40
N PHE A 272 14.96 -8.00 4.65
CA PHE A 272 15.92 -6.96 5.04
C PHE A 272 16.51 -7.32 6.40
N PRO A 273 17.83 -7.13 6.62
CA PRO A 273 18.47 -7.46 7.89
C PRO A 273 17.80 -6.78 9.08
N GLN A 274 17.70 -7.52 10.18
CA GLN A 274 17.16 -7.03 11.45
C GLN A 274 18.13 -7.33 12.59
N THR A 275 18.05 -6.54 13.65
CA THR A 275 18.68 -6.83 14.95
C THR A 275 17.65 -7.54 15.84
N LYS A 276 18.06 -7.91 17.06
CA LYS A 276 17.12 -8.46 18.06
C LYS A 276 16.10 -7.44 18.56
N THR A 277 16.42 -6.15 18.46
CA THR A 277 15.58 -5.04 18.97
C THR A 277 14.89 -4.25 17.89
N SER A 278 15.49 -4.18 16.68
CA SER A 278 14.91 -3.41 15.58
C SER A 278 13.56 -3.97 15.15
N LYS A 279 12.66 -3.07 14.77
CA LYS A 279 11.35 -3.41 14.23
C LYS A 279 11.30 -3.10 12.74
N THR A 280 10.79 -4.05 11.95
CA THR A 280 10.46 -3.76 10.55
C THR A 280 9.27 -2.79 10.51
N LEU A 281 9.42 -1.69 9.79
CA LEU A 281 8.30 -0.83 9.50
C LEU A 281 7.42 -1.48 8.43
N VAL A 282 6.12 -1.49 8.67
CA VAL A 282 5.14 -2.00 7.72
C VAL A 282 4.10 -0.94 7.43
N ASP A 283 3.62 -0.97 6.20
CA ASP A 283 2.48 -0.20 5.75
C ASP A 283 1.35 -1.15 5.37
N ALA A 284 0.13 -0.66 5.43
CA ALA A 284 -1.03 -1.42 5.00
C ALA A 284 -1.91 -0.58 4.09
N SER A 285 -2.61 -1.26 3.18
CA SER A 285 -3.67 -0.65 2.40
C SER A 285 -4.99 -1.36 2.68
N GLY A 286 -6.09 -0.65 2.55
CA GLY A 286 -7.40 -1.19 2.86
C GLY A 286 -8.54 -0.36 2.32
N TRP A 287 -9.72 -0.67 2.81
CA TRP A 287 -10.98 -0.10 2.39
C TRP A 287 -11.62 0.64 3.56
N ALA A 288 -11.84 1.93 3.37
CA ALA A 288 -12.56 2.79 4.32
C ALA A 288 -13.93 3.20 3.75
N ILE A 289 -14.84 3.57 4.65
CA ILE A 289 -16.17 4.07 4.29
C ILE A 289 -16.23 5.55 4.66
N SER A 290 -16.68 6.38 3.72
CA SER A 290 -16.91 7.79 4.00
C SER A 290 -18.02 7.97 5.02
N LYS A 291 -17.78 8.76 6.06
CA LYS A 291 -18.76 9.03 7.13
C LYS A 291 -20.04 9.69 6.60
N SER A 292 -19.95 10.43 5.50
CA SER A 292 -21.04 11.09 4.81
C SER A 292 -21.89 10.16 3.95
N SER A 293 -21.48 8.90 3.74
CA SER A 293 -22.23 7.93 2.92
C SER A 293 -23.68 7.79 3.43
N LYS A 294 -24.62 7.86 2.50
CA LYS A 294 -26.05 7.65 2.76
C LYS A 294 -26.45 6.17 2.69
N HIS A 295 -25.53 5.32 2.22
CA HIS A 295 -25.74 3.89 1.99
C HIS A 295 -24.82 3.02 2.86
N LYS A 296 -24.68 3.39 4.15
CA LYS A 296 -23.67 2.80 5.05
C LYS A 296 -23.76 1.29 5.17
N GLU A 297 -24.95 0.72 5.29
CA GLU A 297 -25.12 -0.74 5.40
C GLU A 297 -24.63 -1.44 4.14
N LYS A 298 -25.03 -0.98 2.97
CA LYS A 298 -24.57 -1.53 1.69
C LYS A 298 -23.07 -1.31 1.48
N ALA A 299 -22.52 -0.16 1.91
CA ALA A 299 -21.09 0.10 1.87
C ALA A 299 -20.29 -0.84 2.79
N ILE A 300 -20.82 -1.14 4.00
CA ILE A 300 -20.21 -2.12 4.92
C ILE A 300 -20.23 -3.52 4.30
N ASP A 301 -21.35 -3.96 3.72
CA ASP A 301 -21.46 -5.26 3.07
C ASP A 301 -20.48 -5.38 1.89
N PHE A 302 -20.38 -4.32 1.08
CA PHE A 302 -19.42 -4.29 -0.02
C PHE A 302 -17.97 -4.31 0.46
N VAL A 303 -17.60 -3.56 1.49
CA VAL A 303 -16.25 -3.57 2.06
C VAL A 303 -15.91 -4.92 2.68
N LYS A 304 -16.87 -5.59 3.35
CA LYS A 304 -16.71 -6.98 3.84
C LYS A 304 -16.44 -7.93 2.67
N TYR A 305 -17.17 -7.81 1.58
CA TYR A 305 -16.93 -8.61 0.38
C TYR A 305 -15.58 -8.34 -0.25
N LEU A 306 -15.18 -7.06 -0.41
CA LEU A 306 -13.86 -6.67 -0.88
C LEU A 306 -12.71 -7.24 -0.02
N SER A 307 -12.99 -7.51 1.25
CA SER A 307 -12.04 -8.04 2.23
C SER A 307 -12.23 -9.53 2.51
N SER A 308 -13.09 -10.24 1.74
CA SER A 308 -13.34 -11.67 1.88
C SER A 308 -12.09 -12.51 1.54
N GLU A 309 -12.09 -13.78 1.96
CA GLU A 309 -11.05 -14.74 1.56
C GLU A 309 -10.97 -14.85 0.04
N GLU A 310 -12.11 -15.04 -0.64
CA GLU A 310 -12.20 -15.15 -2.10
C GLU A 310 -11.52 -13.99 -2.82
N VAL A 311 -11.83 -12.76 -2.42
CA VAL A 311 -11.23 -11.56 -3.04
C VAL A 311 -9.76 -11.44 -2.69
N SER A 312 -9.37 -11.76 -1.45
CA SER A 312 -7.97 -11.79 -1.02
C SER A 312 -7.16 -12.81 -1.83
N GLU A 313 -7.71 -13.99 -2.12
CA GLU A 313 -7.09 -14.99 -2.99
C GLU A 313 -6.85 -14.44 -4.40
N LYS A 314 -7.87 -13.82 -5.03
CA LYS A 314 -7.75 -13.22 -6.37
C LYS A 314 -6.60 -12.22 -6.47
N PHE A 315 -6.42 -11.36 -5.47
CA PHE A 315 -5.28 -10.44 -5.41
C PHE A 315 -3.96 -11.18 -5.19
N THR A 316 -3.94 -12.18 -4.31
CA THR A 316 -2.73 -12.93 -3.95
C THR A 316 -2.18 -13.76 -5.11
N GLU A 317 -3.05 -14.39 -5.90
CA GLU A 317 -2.69 -15.19 -7.08
C GLU A 317 -1.86 -14.43 -8.11
N THR A 318 -2.08 -13.13 -8.24
CA THR A 318 -1.30 -12.26 -9.14
C THR A 318 0.11 -11.97 -8.63
N GLY A 319 0.39 -12.26 -7.35
CA GLY A 319 1.64 -11.93 -6.70
C GLY A 319 1.74 -10.47 -6.24
N LEU A 320 0.67 -9.68 -6.39
CA LEU A 320 0.69 -8.23 -6.14
C LEU A 320 0.80 -7.84 -4.67
N ILE A 321 0.15 -8.60 -3.78
CA ILE A 321 0.03 -8.26 -2.36
C ILE A 321 0.62 -9.33 -1.44
N THR A 322 1.04 -8.92 -0.25
CA THR A 322 1.10 -9.78 0.93
C THR A 322 -0.25 -9.63 1.63
N PRO A 323 -1.12 -10.65 1.63
CA PRO A 323 -2.47 -10.47 2.15
C PRO A 323 -2.46 -10.20 3.65
N ALA A 324 -3.33 -9.29 4.10
CA ALA A 324 -3.50 -9.00 5.52
C ALA A 324 -4.18 -10.14 6.28
N ARG A 325 -4.91 -11.01 5.57
CA ARG A 325 -5.52 -12.22 6.14
C ARG A 325 -4.49 -13.32 6.34
N LYS A 326 -4.33 -13.77 7.60
CA LYS A 326 -3.35 -14.80 8.00
C LYS A 326 -3.51 -16.10 7.21
N LYS A 327 -4.75 -16.61 7.08
CA LYS A 327 -5.04 -17.86 6.38
C LYS A 327 -4.55 -17.84 4.93
N ILE A 328 -4.77 -16.72 4.22
CA ILE A 328 -4.35 -16.59 2.81
C ILE A 328 -2.84 -16.39 2.70
N ALA A 329 -2.24 -15.62 3.62
CA ALA A 329 -0.79 -15.42 3.68
C ALA A 329 -0.01 -16.72 3.95
N GLU A 330 -0.57 -17.62 4.74
CA GLU A 330 0.04 -18.93 5.06
C GLU A 330 -0.37 -20.05 4.09
N SER A 331 -1.15 -19.73 3.05
CA SER A 331 -1.61 -20.70 2.06
C SER A 331 -0.58 -20.97 0.97
N GLU A 332 -0.76 -22.07 0.22
CA GLU A 332 0.03 -22.38 -0.97
C GLU A 332 -0.14 -21.37 -2.11
N ILE A 333 -1.23 -20.59 -2.11
CA ILE A 333 -1.43 -19.51 -3.10
C ILE A 333 -0.32 -18.48 -2.95
N PHE A 334 0.02 -18.10 -1.72
CA PHE A 334 1.07 -17.12 -1.43
C PHE A 334 2.47 -17.76 -1.37
N LEU A 335 2.61 -18.93 -0.75
CA LEU A 335 3.89 -19.57 -0.42
C LEU A 335 4.39 -20.56 -1.49
N ASN A 336 3.82 -20.56 -2.70
CA ASN A 336 4.16 -21.50 -3.76
C ASN A 336 5.65 -21.40 -4.17
N PRO A 337 6.50 -22.41 -3.89
CA PRO A 337 7.93 -22.36 -4.21
C PRO A 337 8.21 -22.49 -5.71
N ASN A 338 7.21 -22.87 -6.50
CA ASN A 338 7.33 -22.99 -7.96
C ASN A 338 7.06 -21.67 -8.69
N LYS A 339 6.57 -20.66 -7.98
CA LYS A 339 6.36 -19.29 -8.51
C LYS A 339 7.44 -18.34 -7.94
N LYS A 340 7.89 -17.39 -8.76
CA LYS A 340 8.79 -16.34 -8.27
C LYS A 340 8.01 -15.23 -7.53
N PRO A 341 8.56 -14.73 -6.44
CA PRO A 341 9.77 -15.19 -5.75
C PRO A 341 9.53 -16.54 -5.07
N ARG A 342 10.49 -17.48 -5.19
CA ARG A 342 10.38 -18.80 -4.56
C ARG A 342 10.37 -18.72 -3.03
N ASN A 343 11.08 -17.73 -2.49
CA ASN A 343 11.13 -17.44 -1.07
C ASN A 343 10.07 -16.37 -0.67
N SER A 344 8.80 -16.58 -1.04
CA SER A 344 7.71 -15.68 -0.61
C SER A 344 7.58 -15.58 0.92
N ARG A 345 8.06 -16.59 1.67
CA ARG A 345 8.14 -16.58 3.13
C ARG A 345 8.88 -15.35 3.67
N ALA A 346 9.88 -14.82 2.96
CA ALA A 346 10.63 -13.64 3.37
C ALA A 346 9.74 -12.42 3.70
N PHE A 347 8.62 -12.26 3.01
CA PHE A 347 7.66 -11.18 3.30
C PHE A 347 6.97 -11.39 4.64
N LEU A 348 6.67 -12.64 5.01
CA LEU A 348 6.01 -12.97 6.27
C LEU A 348 7.01 -12.97 7.44
N ASP A 349 8.23 -13.44 7.21
CA ASP A 349 9.29 -13.42 8.23
C ASP A 349 9.58 -11.98 8.68
N ALA A 350 9.52 -11.02 7.76
CA ALA A 350 9.64 -9.61 8.05
C ALA A 350 8.52 -9.07 8.97
N LEU A 351 7.36 -9.74 9.04
CA LEU A 351 6.25 -9.34 9.90
C LEU A 351 6.41 -9.78 11.36
N ASN A 352 7.26 -10.79 11.66
CA ASN A 352 7.41 -11.33 13.01
C ASN A 352 7.88 -10.30 14.04
N GLN A 353 8.65 -9.30 13.59
CA GLN A 353 9.11 -8.17 14.40
C GLN A 353 8.73 -6.86 13.72
N SER A 354 7.47 -6.70 13.39
CA SER A 354 6.98 -5.51 12.68
C SER A 354 6.19 -4.59 13.59
N LYS A 355 6.14 -3.33 13.19
CA LYS A 355 5.22 -2.32 13.70
C LYS A 355 4.75 -1.43 12.54
N PRO A 356 3.56 -0.84 12.61
CA PRO A 356 3.16 0.19 11.66
C PRO A 356 4.21 1.29 11.56
N THR A 357 4.42 1.84 10.35
CA THR A 357 5.16 3.09 10.21
C THR A 357 4.48 4.14 11.07
N PRO A 358 5.19 4.75 12.06
CA PRO A 358 4.60 5.78 12.90
C PRO A 358 4.24 7.01 12.05
N VAL A 359 2.98 7.42 12.11
CA VAL A 359 2.43 8.53 11.32
C VAL A 359 1.48 9.37 12.14
N ASN A 360 1.31 10.62 11.75
CA ASN A 360 0.26 11.51 12.22
C ASN A 360 -0.37 12.26 11.03
N GLU A 361 -1.34 13.12 11.28
CA GLU A 361 -2.03 13.88 10.22
C GLU A 361 -1.11 14.82 9.42
N ASN A 362 0.07 15.16 9.96
CA ASN A 362 1.07 16.03 9.33
C ASN A 362 2.27 15.25 8.75
N TYR A 363 2.25 13.91 8.76
CA TYR A 363 3.39 13.07 8.35
C TYR A 363 3.92 13.43 6.95
N LEU A 364 3.03 13.66 6.00
CA LEU A 364 3.40 14.03 4.63
C LEU A 364 4.14 15.36 4.57
N LYS A 365 3.73 16.33 5.39
CA LYS A 365 4.40 17.63 5.48
C LYS A 365 5.77 17.51 6.14
N ILE A 366 5.86 16.71 7.20
CA ILE A 366 7.13 16.39 7.89
C ILE A 366 8.11 15.76 6.92
N THR A 367 7.68 14.72 6.19
CA THR A 367 8.55 14.00 5.25
C THR A 367 8.94 14.81 4.03
N ASP A 368 8.07 15.71 3.53
CA ASP A 368 8.42 16.66 2.46
C ASP A 368 9.51 17.64 2.90
N GLU A 369 9.43 18.17 4.11
CA GLU A 369 10.47 19.05 4.66
C GLU A 369 11.80 18.30 4.88
N ILE A 370 11.73 17.06 5.36
CA ILE A 370 12.91 16.19 5.51
C ILE A 370 13.56 15.93 4.15
N THR A 371 12.80 15.47 3.17
CA THR A 371 13.31 15.12 1.83
C THR A 371 14.06 16.29 1.19
N LYS A 372 13.51 17.50 1.27
CA LYS A 372 14.18 18.72 0.77
C LYS A 372 15.52 18.99 1.44
N LYS A 373 15.65 18.70 2.74
CA LYS A 373 16.90 18.88 3.48
C LYS A 373 17.93 17.80 3.16
N LEU A 374 17.47 16.55 2.94
CA LEU A 374 18.33 15.40 2.70
C LEU A 374 19.03 15.44 1.34
N GLU A 375 18.58 16.27 0.39
CA GLU A 375 19.27 16.44 -0.89
C GLU A 375 20.78 16.75 -0.70
N ASN A 376 21.14 17.58 0.27
CA ASN A 376 22.53 17.90 0.56
C ASN A 376 23.31 16.72 1.16
N VAL A 377 22.64 15.81 1.87
CA VAL A 377 23.26 14.61 2.44
C VAL A 377 23.47 13.55 1.35
N PHE A 378 22.46 13.30 0.54
CA PHE A 378 22.51 12.31 -0.55
C PHE A 378 23.44 12.74 -1.69
N ASN A 379 23.68 14.05 -1.85
CA ASN A 379 24.64 14.60 -2.80
C ASN A 379 26.08 14.76 -2.23
N GLY A 380 26.33 14.27 -1.01
CA GLY A 380 27.66 14.28 -0.38
C GLY A 380 28.18 15.66 0.05
N LYS A 381 27.32 16.69 0.03
CA LYS A 381 27.70 18.06 0.41
C LYS A 381 27.77 18.27 1.92
N LYS A 382 27.01 17.48 2.69
CA LYS A 382 26.92 17.56 4.15
C LYS A 382 26.77 16.19 4.77
N GLN A 383 27.18 16.07 6.04
CA GLN A 383 26.90 14.89 6.85
C GLN A 383 25.43 14.94 7.36
N ALA A 384 24.89 13.79 7.73
CA ALA A 384 23.53 13.70 8.27
C ALA A 384 23.33 14.59 9.51
N SER A 385 24.31 14.57 10.45
CA SER A 385 24.27 15.38 11.68
C SER A 385 24.33 16.89 11.45
N GLU A 386 24.91 17.35 10.34
CA GLU A 386 24.97 18.77 9.99
C GLU A 386 23.66 19.30 9.44
N VAL A 387 22.83 18.40 8.89
CA VAL A 387 21.54 18.74 8.25
C VAL A 387 20.38 18.53 9.22
N VAL A 388 20.47 17.48 10.03
CA VAL A 388 19.48 17.15 11.05
C VAL A 388 19.93 17.73 12.40
N ASP A 389 20.05 19.04 12.44
CA ASP A 389 20.42 19.78 13.64
C ASP A 389 19.20 20.00 14.56
N GLN A 390 19.45 20.42 15.81
CA GLN A 390 18.41 20.64 16.81
C GLN A 390 17.34 21.64 16.32
N LYS A 391 17.74 22.71 15.63
CA LYS A 391 16.83 23.72 15.11
C LYS A 391 15.85 23.14 14.07
N PHE A 392 16.35 22.22 13.23
CA PHE A 392 15.50 21.54 12.26
C PHE A 392 14.54 20.57 12.94
N VAL A 393 14.99 19.80 13.93
CA VAL A 393 14.14 18.91 14.74
C VAL A 393 13.04 19.69 15.46
N GLU A 394 13.38 20.80 16.10
CA GLU A 394 12.41 21.70 16.77
C GLU A 394 11.38 22.27 15.79
N LYS A 395 11.81 22.59 14.56
CA LYS A 395 10.92 23.03 13.49
C LYS A 395 9.90 21.94 13.12
N LEU A 396 10.38 20.70 12.93
CA LEU A 396 9.54 19.55 12.59
C LEU A 396 8.57 19.23 13.76
N GLN A 397 9.03 19.33 15.02
CA GLN A 397 8.22 19.04 16.20
C GLN A 397 6.93 19.91 16.27
N LYS A 398 6.95 21.10 15.70
CA LYS A 398 5.75 21.96 15.62
C LYS A 398 4.60 21.34 14.80
N HIS A 399 4.88 20.31 14.00
CA HIS A 399 3.87 19.56 13.25
C HIS A 399 3.30 18.38 14.05
N CYS A 400 3.82 18.11 15.24
CA CYS A 400 3.31 17.06 16.13
C CYS A 400 2.40 17.61 17.25
N ASN A 401 2.30 18.94 17.38
CA ASN A 401 1.57 19.64 18.44
C ASN A 401 0.19 20.09 17.95
#